data_4a71586eb50550c688bc29d773168b96
#
_entry.id   4a71586eb50550c688bc29d773168b96
#
_cell.length_a   1.000
_cell.length_b   1.000
_cell.length_c   1.000
_cell.angle_alpha   90.00
_cell.angle_beta   90.00
_cell.angle_gamma   90.00
#
_symmetry.space_group_name_H-M   'P 1'
#
loop_
_entity.id
_entity.type
_entity.pdbx_description
1 polymer ?
#
loop_
_entity_poly.entity_id
_entity_poly.type
_entity_poly.pdbx_seq_one_letter_code
_entity_poly.pdbx_strand_id
1 'polypeptide(L)'
;MSVITYREALRQAIDEEMSRDERVFLLGEEVGQYNGAYKVSMGLLEKYGEERVKDTPITELGFTGLAVGAAMAGLRPICEWMTFNFGILALDQVVNNAAKMRHMSGGQFNVPMVIRGPNGPAEFLSSQHSQSLTAYFTHVPGLKVIAPATPYDAKGLLKSAIRDDNPVIFLEGELMYAWKGEVPDQEYTIPIGEADIKRKGRDVSIVTFSKPLKIVEEAAEELAKEGIDAEVVDLRSLKPLDEKSIYSSVAKTNRCVVVDESWPVNSFGSYVAWLVSKNCFDDLDAPVELVSSEDVPMPYNHSLELAVQPSVEKIMAAAKKVLYI
;
A
#
# COMPACT_ATOMS: atom_id res chain seq x y z
N MET A 1 4.59 -14.24 -19.85
CA MET A 1 3.90 -13.84 -18.62
C MET A 1 3.62 -15.07 -17.78
N SER A 2 3.94 -15.03 -16.51
CA SER A 2 3.68 -16.13 -15.57
C SER A 2 2.61 -15.71 -14.58
N VAL A 3 1.71 -16.63 -14.20
CA VAL A 3 0.73 -16.40 -13.15
C VAL A 3 1.37 -16.81 -11.81
N ILE A 4 1.66 -15.82 -10.95
CA ILE A 4 2.28 -16.05 -9.65
C ILE A 4 1.46 -15.43 -8.53
N THR A 5 1.77 -15.80 -7.29
CA THR A 5 1.13 -15.21 -6.12
C THR A 5 1.75 -13.84 -5.80
N TYR A 6 0.99 -13.00 -5.09
CA TYR A 6 1.46 -11.70 -4.61
C TYR A 6 2.75 -11.83 -3.75
N ARG A 7 2.78 -12.82 -2.82
CA ARG A 7 4.01 -13.09 -2.03
C ARG A 7 5.20 -13.48 -2.90
N GLU A 8 4.96 -14.23 -3.96
CA GLU A 8 6.03 -14.62 -4.87
C GLU A 8 6.52 -13.47 -5.73
N ALA A 9 5.63 -12.57 -6.13
CA ALA A 9 5.98 -11.34 -6.82
C ALA A 9 6.89 -10.45 -5.97
N LEU A 10 6.59 -10.29 -4.68
CA LEU A 10 7.44 -9.59 -3.72
C LEU A 10 8.79 -10.29 -3.53
N ARG A 11 8.79 -11.61 -3.35
CA ARG A 11 10.01 -12.41 -3.21
C ARG A 11 10.93 -12.26 -4.42
N GLN A 12 10.37 -12.35 -5.64
CA GLN A 12 11.12 -12.15 -6.87
C GLN A 12 11.71 -10.74 -6.97
N ALA A 13 10.95 -9.70 -6.58
CA ALA A 13 11.46 -8.34 -6.57
C ALA A 13 12.66 -8.18 -5.63
N ILE A 14 12.60 -8.74 -4.41
CA ILE A 14 13.69 -8.72 -3.45
C ILE A 14 14.89 -9.48 -4.00
N ASP A 15 14.68 -10.69 -4.51
CA ASP A 15 15.72 -11.55 -5.06
C ASP A 15 16.46 -10.89 -6.24
N GLU A 16 15.72 -10.31 -7.17
CA GLU A 16 16.29 -9.61 -8.33
C GLU A 16 17.11 -8.38 -7.90
N GLU A 17 16.62 -7.59 -6.93
CA GLU A 17 17.34 -6.41 -6.46
C GLU A 17 18.58 -6.76 -5.59
N MET A 18 18.50 -7.80 -4.77
CA MET A 18 19.67 -8.32 -4.04
C MET A 18 20.75 -8.89 -4.98
N SER A 19 20.33 -9.52 -6.08
CA SER A 19 21.25 -10.00 -7.10
C SER A 19 21.90 -8.85 -7.88
N ARG A 20 21.17 -7.75 -8.10
CA ARG A 20 21.63 -6.59 -8.86
C ARG A 20 22.58 -5.68 -8.09
N ASP A 21 22.37 -5.52 -6.77
CA ASP A 21 23.09 -4.55 -5.94
C ASP A 21 23.51 -5.19 -4.61
N GLU A 22 24.81 -5.29 -4.39
CA GLU A 22 25.37 -5.88 -3.17
C GLU A 22 25.05 -5.09 -1.89
N ARG A 23 24.64 -3.82 -2.00
CA ARG A 23 24.24 -2.98 -0.87
C ARG A 23 22.85 -3.30 -0.35
N VAL A 24 22.00 -3.99 -1.14
CA VAL A 24 20.66 -4.39 -0.74
C VAL A 24 20.73 -5.58 0.20
N PHE A 25 20.11 -5.47 1.37
CA PHE A 25 19.99 -6.57 2.32
C PHE A 25 18.61 -6.54 3.00
N LEU A 26 18.16 -7.70 3.46
CA LEU A 26 16.90 -7.89 4.15
C LEU A 26 17.16 -8.07 5.65
N LEU A 27 16.39 -7.37 6.49
CA LEU A 27 16.39 -7.59 7.92
C LEU A 27 14.96 -7.52 8.48
N GLY A 28 14.72 -8.24 9.54
CA GLY A 28 13.43 -8.28 10.23
C GLY A 28 13.27 -9.51 11.09
N GLU A 29 12.10 -9.65 11.67
CA GLU A 29 11.76 -10.78 12.53
C GLU A 29 11.48 -12.02 11.69
N GLU A 30 12.20 -13.14 11.98
CA GLU A 30 11.98 -14.43 11.33
C GLU A 30 12.14 -14.43 9.79
N VAL A 31 12.79 -13.43 9.21
CA VAL A 31 12.95 -13.31 7.75
C VAL A 31 13.94 -14.32 7.17
N GLY A 32 14.88 -14.81 7.97
CA GLY A 32 15.91 -15.75 7.58
C GLY A 32 15.52 -17.21 7.82
N GLN A 33 15.75 -17.72 9.02
CA GLN A 33 15.61 -19.14 9.33
C GLN A 33 14.18 -19.66 9.16
N TYR A 34 13.18 -18.87 9.53
CA TYR A 34 11.77 -19.22 9.35
C TYR A 34 11.23 -18.93 7.95
N ASN A 35 12.03 -18.27 7.09
CA ASN A 35 11.63 -17.85 5.74
C ASN A 35 10.49 -16.82 5.70
N GLY A 36 10.39 -15.96 6.71
CA GLY A 36 9.35 -14.96 6.87
C GLY A 36 8.01 -15.53 7.36
N ALA A 37 7.25 -14.76 8.14
CA ALA A 37 5.93 -15.14 8.60
C ALA A 37 4.97 -15.45 7.42
N TYR A 38 5.03 -14.67 6.36
CA TYR A 38 4.20 -14.81 5.15
C TYR A 38 4.94 -15.43 3.96
N LYS A 39 6.17 -15.96 4.19
CA LYS A 39 7.00 -16.65 3.19
C LYS A 39 7.46 -15.76 2.01
N VAL A 40 7.51 -14.46 2.22
CA VAL A 40 8.05 -13.52 1.23
C VAL A 40 9.56 -13.66 1.08
N SER A 41 10.28 -14.01 2.14
CA SER A 41 11.75 -14.19 2.16
C SER A 41 12.20 -15.64 1.93
N MET A 42 11.30 -16.54 1.56
CA MET A 42 11.60 -17.98 1.42
C MET A 42 12.78 -18.24 0.47
N GLY A 43 13.82 -18.95 0.98
CA GLY A 43 15.02 -19.32 0.23
C GLY A 43 16.08 -18.22 0.12
N LEU A 44 15.81 -16.99 0.55
CA LEU A 44 16.77 -15.89 0.43
C LEU A 44 17.98 -16.07 1.35
N LEU A 45 17.80 -16.60 2.57
CA LEU A 45 18.91 -16.89 3.49
C LEU A 45 19.86 -17.91 2.88
N GLU A 46 19.34 -18.98 2.29
CA GLU A 46 20.14 -20.03 1.64
C GLU A 46 20.97 -19.46 0.48
N LYS A 47 20.36 -18.54 -0.30
CA LYS A 47 21.00 -17.95 -1.48
C LYS A 47 22.02 -16.86 -1.15
N TYR A 48 21.75 -16.00 -0.18
CA TYR A 48 22.56 -14.79 0.08
C TYR A 48 23.35 -14.81 1.38
N GLY A 49 23.07 -15.78 2.28
CA GLY A 49 23.75 -15.91 3.57
C GLY A 49 23.32 -14.88 4.62
N GLU A 50 23.79 -15.09 5.84
CA GLU A 50 23.42 -14.30 7.04
C GLU A 50 23.92 -12.84 6.98
N GLU A 51 24.89 -12.53 6.15
CA GLU A 51 25.35 -11.15 5.96
C GLU A 51 24.33 -10.28 5.21
N ARG A 52 23.50 -10.91 4.37
CA ARG A 52 22.54 -10.23 3.51
C ARG A 52 21.08 -10.49 3.89
N VAL A 53 20.78 -11.51 4.70
CA VAL A 53 19.46 -11.82 5.24
C VAL A 53 19.61 -12.02 6.74
N LYS A 54 19.09 -11.07 7.52
CA LYS A 54 19.37 -10.99 8.96
C LYS A 54 18.08 -11.13 9.78
N ASP A 55 18.01 -12.18 10.56
CA ASP A 55 17.00 -12.28 11.63
C ASP A 55 17.33 -11.29 12.75
N THR A 56 16.31 -10.64 13.28
CA THR A 56 16.41 -9.70 14.39
C THR A 56 15.64 -10.20 15.60
N PRO A 57 16.00 -9.77 16.82
CA PRO A 57 15.10 -9.86 17.96
C PRO A 57 13.80 -9.08 17.69
N ILE A 58 12.72 -9.41 18.43
CA ILE A 58 11.47 -8.64 18.40
C ILE A 58 11.71 -7.28 19.05
N THR A 59 12.09 -6.31 18.23
CA THR A 59 12.35 -4.92 18.64
C THR A 59 12.27 -3.99 17.42
N GLU A 60 11.08 -3.66 17.01
CA GLU A 60 10.84 -2.86 15.79
C GLU A 60 11.54 -1.50 15.85
N LEU A 61 11.58 -0.87 17.03
CA LEU A 61 12.36 0.35 17.26
C LEU A 61 13.86 0.13 16.99
N GLY A 62 14.42 -0.96 17.50
CA GLY A 62 15.86 -1.25 17.44
C GLY A 62 16.32 -1.55 16.02
N PHE A 63 15.70 -2.51 15.34
CA PHE A 63 16.16 -2.89 14.01
C PHE A 63 15.77 -1.88 12.93
N THR A 64 14.68 -1.11 13.10
CA THR A 64 14.37 0.02 12.21
C THR A 64 15.43 1.12 12.35
N GLY A 65 15.86 1.42 13.57
CA GLY A 65 16.97 2.37 13.80
C GLY A 65 18.30 1.90 13.19
N LEU A 66 18.59 0.59 13.28
CA LEU A 66 19.73 -0.02 12.60
C LEU A 66 19.63 0.16 11.08
N ALA A 67 18.44 -0.10 10.49
CA ALA A 67 18.21 0.09 9.07
C ALA A 67 18.42 1.55 8.63
N VAL A 68 17.93 2.52 9.40
CA VAL A 68 18.16 3.96 9.13
C VAL A 68 19.66 4.26 9.12
N GLY A 69 20.40 3.82 10.13
CA GLY A 69 21.86 4.02 10.22
C GLY A 69 22.62 3.37 9.07
N ALA A 70 22.24 2.13 8.70
CA ALA A 70 22.81 1.41 7.57
C ALA A 70 22.55 2.12 6.23
N ALA A 71 21.35 2.65 6.04
CA ALA A 71 20.99 3.44 4.85
C ALA A 71 21.82 4.72 4.76
N MET A 72 21.98 5.45 5.87
CA MET A 72 22.86 6.65 5.95
C MET A 72 24.32 6.33 5.67
N ALA A 73 24.77 5.10 5.99
CA ALA A 73 26.10 4.61 5.70
C ALA A 73 26.28 4.09 4.25
N GLY A 74 25.25 4.18 3.40
CA GLY A 74 25.31 3.84 1.98
C GLY A 74 24.79 2.45 1.60
N LEU A 75 24.25 1.69 2.55
CA LEU A 75 23.55 0.43 2.26
C LEU A 75 22.09 0.70 1.85
N ARG A 76 21.40 -0.34 1.37
CA ARG A 76 19.99 -0.31 0.96
C ARG A 76 19.18 -1.37 1.69
N PRO A 77 18.82 -1.12 2.96
CA PRO A 77 18.05 -2.07 3.75
C PRO A 77 16.60 -2.19 3.27
N ILE A 78 16.13 -3.43 3.20
CA ILE A 78 14.72 -3.79 3.19
C ILE A 78 14.39 -4.21 4.62
N CYS A 79 13.66 -3.37 5.33
CA CYS A 79 13.26 -3.59 6.71
C CYS A 79 11.85 -4.20 6.71
N GLU A 80 11.75 -5.50 7.02
CA GLU A 80 10.46 -6.17 7.12
C GLU A 80 9.91 -6.04 8.53
N TRP A 81 8.76 -5.43 8.67
CA TRP A 81 7.94 -5.53 9.88
C TRP A 81 6.99 -6.71 9.74
N MET A 82 6.94 -7.57 10.74
CA MET A 82 6.02 -8.71 10.74
C MET A 82 4.57 -8.26 10.53
N THR A 83 4.23 -7.09 11.07
CA THR A 83 3.00 -6.36 10.76
C THR A 83 3.16 -4.87 11.07
N PHE A 84 2.53 -4.02 10.26
CA PHE A 84 2.48 -2.58 10.53
C PHE A 84 1.78 -2.25 11.86
N ASN A 85 0.94 -3.16 12.37
CA ASN A 85 0.30 -2.97 13.67
C ASN A 85 1.31 -2.75 14.81
N PHE A 86 2.48 -3.39 14.75
CA PHE A 86 3.56 -3.18 15.73
C PHE A 86 4.65 -2.22 15.24
N GLY A 87 4.62 -1.84 13.97
CA GLY A 87 5.46 -0.77 13.45
C GLY A 87 5.28 0.57 14.15
N ILE A 88 4.16 0.78 14.85
CA ILE A 88 3.95 1.95 15.71
C ILE A 88 5.00 2.09 16.81
N LEU A 89 5.62 0.99 17.26
CA LEU A 89 6.74 1.03 18.20
C LEU A 89 7.98 1.69 17.60
N ALA A 90 8.12 1.65 16.27
CA ALA A 90 9.24 2.22 15.53
C ALA A 90 8.96 3.60 14.93
N LEU A 91 7.82 4.23 15.23
CA LEU A 91 7.42 5.51 14.64
C LEU A 91 8.50 6.61 14.84
N ASP A 92 9.21 6.64 15.95
CA ASP A 92 10.29 7.59 16.16
C ASP A 92 11.38 7.44 15.08
N GLN A 93 11.80 6.21 14.77
CA GLN A 93 12.82 5.96 13.76
C GLN A 93 12.36 6.33 12.36
N VAL A 94 11.07 6.16 12.07
CA VAL A 94 10.47 6.51 10.78
C VAL A 94 10.28 8.03 10.67
N VAL A 95 9.62 8.64 11.66
CA VAL A 95 9.15 10.02 11.60
C VAL A 95 10.29 11.01 11.87
N ASN A 96 11.08 10.78 12.92
CA ASN A 96 12.11 11.71 13.35
C ASN A 96 13.47 11.46 12.68
N ASN A 97 13.77 10.22 12.33
CA ASN A 97 15.06 9.88 11.71
C ASN A 97 14.92 9.67 10.19
N ALA A 98 14.31 8.59 9.70
CA ALA A 98 14.28 8.29 8.27
C ALA A 98 13.71 9.45 7.44
N ALA A 99 12.55 9.97 7.80
CA ALA A 99 11.87 11.02 7.06
C ALA A 99 12.57 12.40 7.09
N LYS A 100 13.38 12.68 8.09
CA LYS A 100 13.93 14.03 8.34
C LYS A 100 15.42 14.16 8.03
N MET A 101 16.17 13.08 8.06
CA MET A 101 17.63 13.12 8.01
C MET A 101 18.16 13.83 6.75
N ARG A 102 17.58 13.58 5.59
CA ARG A 102 17.96 14.29 4.36
C ARG A 102 17.78 15.81 4.47
N HIS A 103 16.65 16.25 5.04
CA HIS A 103 16.37 17.67 5.24
C HIS A 103 17.32 18.28 6.27
N MET A 104 17.47 17.64 7.44
CA MET A 104 18.30 18.13 8.55
C MET A 104 19.77 18.21 8.19
N SER A 105 20.26 17.31 7.33
CA SER A 105 21.65 17.30 6.87
C SER A 105 21.91 18.25 5.69
N GLY A 106 20.91 18.99 5.22
CA GLY A 106 21.05 19.81 4.01
C GLY A 106 21.31 18.98 2.74
N GLY A 107 20.81 17.74 2.70
CA GLY A 107 20.99 16.83 1.57
C GLY A 107 22.28 16.00 1.59
N GLN A 108 23.10 16.10 2.64
CA GLN A 108 24.33 15.32 2.75
C GLN A 108 24.09 13.83 2.96
N PHE A 109 23.01 13.46 3.65
CA PHE A 109 22.58 12.08 3.85
C PHE A 109 21.31 11.77 3.09
N ASN A 110 21.30 10.66 2.38
CA ASN A 110 20.11 9.98 1.90
C ASN A 110 19.75 8.86 2.88
N VAL A 111 18.50 8.41 2.84
CA VAL A 111 18.05 7.25 3.61
C VAL A 111 17.34 6.29 2.66
N PRO A 112 18.11 5.60 1.77
CA PRO A 112 17.58 4.67 0.78
C PRO A 112 17.17 3.36 1.44
N MET A 113 15.99 3.34 2.05
CA MET A 113 15.45 2.15 2.71
C MET A 113 14.00 1.91 2.34
N VAL A 114 13.60 0.65 2.39
CA VAL A 114 12.20 0.24 2.28
C VAL A 114 11.77 -0.36 3.60
N ILE A 115 10.64 0.10 4.12
CA ILE A 115 9.93 -0.56 5.23
C ILE A 115 8.71 -1.22 4.64
N ARG A 116 8.60 -2.55 4.76
CA ARG A 116 7.52 -3.33 4.17
C ARG A 116 6.91 -4.31 5.17
N GLY A 117 5.69 -4.71 4.91
CA GLY A 117 4.97 -5.71 5.69
C GLY A 117 3.45 -5.61 5.54
N PRO A 118 2.70 -6.52 6.17
CA PRO A 118 1.23 -6.51 6.12
C PRO A 118 0.63 -5.32 6.88
N ASN A 119 -0.40 -4.73 6.27
CA ASN A 119 -1.18 -3.61 6.78
C ASN A 119 -2.66 -3.85 6.50
N GLY A 120 -3.52 -3.37 7.37
CA GLY A 120 -4.97 -3.47 7.21
C GLY A 120 -5.60 -4.69 7.86
N PRO A 121 -6.90 -4.88 7.66
CA PRO A 121 -7.65 -5.99 8.23
C PRO A 121 -7.14 -7.35 7.79
N ALA A 122 -6.98 -8.23 8.78
CA ALA A 122 -6.65 -9.64 8.65
C ALA A 122 -7.80 -10.48 9.22
N GLU A 123 -8.03 -11.70 8.72
CA GLU A 123 -9.11 -12.54 9.20
C GLU A 123 -8.81 -13.10 10.58
N PHE A 124 -9.79 -12.99 11.49
CA PHE A 124 -9.78 -13.59 12.84
C PHE A 124 -8.65 -13.14 13.78
N LEU A 125 -8.02 -12.00 13.52
CA LEU A 125 -6.92 -11.50 14.36
C LEU A 125 -7.31 -10.36 15.30
N SER A 126 -8.54 -9.82 15.19
CA SER A 126 -9.08 -8.78 16.06
C SER A 126 -8.31 -7.45 16.02
N SER A 127 -8.57 -6.60 17.02
CA SER A 127 -8.27 -5.16 17.00
C SER A 127 -6.81 -4.81 16.83
N GLN A 128 -5.89 -5.50 17.52
CA GLN A 128 -4.46 -5.16 17.51
C GLN A 128 -3.70 -5.62 16.25
N HIS A 129 -4.26 -6.52 15.46
CA HIS A 129 -3.64 -7.11 14.28
C HIS A 129 -4.38 -6.80 12.98
N SER A 130 -5.36 -5.89 13.00
CA SER A 130 -6.22 -5.62 11.85
C SER A 130 -6.42 -4.13 11.60
N GLN A 131 -5.40 -3.32 11.86
CA GLN A 131 -5.45 -1.88 11.71
C GLN A 131 -4.86 -1.46 10.35
N SER A 132 -5.54 -0.60 9.62
CA SER A 132 -4.94 0.11 8.49
C SER A 132 -4.30 1.40 9.00
N LEU A 133 -2.97 1.42 9.06
CA LEU A 133 -2.18 2.54 9.57
C LEU A 133 -1.67 3.47 8.45
N THR A 134 -2.27 3.40 7.28
CA THR A 134 -1.91 4.17 6.08
C THR A 134 -1.77 5.67 6.37
N ALA A 135 -2.72 6.25 7.11
CA ALA A 135 -2.74 7.67 7.44
C ALA A 135 -1.51 8.13 8.25
N TYR A 136 -0.98 7.28 9.11
CA TYR A 136 0.20 7.61 9.93
C TYR A 136 1.43 7.94 9.08
N PHE A 137 1.60 7.26 7.95
CA PHE A 137 2.77 7.41 7.09
C PHE A 137 2.56 8.43 5.97
N THR A 138 1.36 8.48 5.41
CA THR A 138 1.02 9.47 4.37
C THR A 138 1.04 10.90 4.89
N HIS A 139 0.75 11.10 6.18
CA HIS A 139 0.81 12.40 6.84
C HIS A 139 2.24 12.97 6.92
N VAL A 140 3.27 12.12 7.06
CA VAL A 140 4.64 12.54 7.39
C VAL A 140 5.39 13.06 6.16
N PRO A 141 5.84 14.35 6.14
CA PRO A 141 6.73 14.85 5.09
C PRO A 141 8.09 14.13 5.11
N GLY A 142 8.60 13.80 3.92
CA GLY A 142 9.88 13.11 3.72
C GLY A 142 9.76 11.60 3.50
N LEU A 143 8.58 11.01 3.67
CA LEU A 143 8.31 9.62 3.31
C LEU A 143 7.67 9.53 1.91
N LYS A 144 7.98 8.45 1.19
CA LYS A 144 7.16 7.93 0.10
C LYS A 144 6.30 6.79 0.64
N VAL A 145 5.08 6.63 0.12
CA VAL A 145 4.14 5.60 0.59
C VAL A 145 3.50 4.92 -0.62
N ILE A 146 3.60 3.62 -0.67
CA ILE A 146 3.13 2.76 -1.76
C ILE A 146 2.21 1.69 -1.18
N ALA A 147 1.11 1.39 -1.86
CA ALA A 147 0.12 0.40 -1.43
C ALA A 147 -0.44 -0.36 -2.65
N PRO A 148 0.33 -1.26 -3.26
CA PRO A 148 -0.06 -1.98 -4.47
C PRO A 148 -1.14 -3.02 -4.18
N ALA A 149 -1.96 -3.32 -5.20
CA ALA A 149 -3.06 -4.28 -5.09
C ALA A 149 -2.82 -5.59 -5.85
N THR A 150 -2.01 -5.59 -6.90
CA THR A 150 -1.80 -6.76 -7.77
C THR A 150 -0.37 -7.31 -7.68
N PRO A 151 -0.13 -8.59 -8.02
CA PRO A 151 1.23 -9.13 -8.14
C PRO A 151 2.12 -8.34 -9.10
N TYR A 152 1.57 -7.86 -10.22
CA TYR A 152 2.27 -7.00 -11.17
C TYR A 152 2.74 -5.70 -10.51
N ASP A 153 1.82 -4.99 -9.85
CA ASP A 153 2.14 -3.73 -9.18
C ASP A 153 3.12 -3.94 -8.01
N ALA A 154 2.92 -4.99 -7.22
CA ALA A 154 3.79 -5.34 -6.10
C ALA A 154 5.24 -5.54 -6.53
N LYS A 155 5.49 -6.34 -7.57
CA LYS A 155 6.85 -6.60 -8.08
C LYS A 155 7.48 -5.33 -8.65
N GLY A 156 6.78 -4.63 -9.54
CA GLY A 156 7.33 -3.47 -10.22
C GLY A 156 7.58 -2.28 -9.29
N LEU A 157 6.66 -2.01 -8.38
CA LEU A 157 6.79 -0.92 -7.41
C LEU A 157 7.79 -1.23 -6.29
N LEU A 158 7.91 -2.48 -5.83
CA LEU A 158 8.91 -2.83 -4.82
C LEU A 158 10.33 -2.66 -5.37
N LYS A 159 10.58 -3.04 -6.62
CA LYS A 159 11.87 -2.77 -7.29
C LYS A 159 12.15 -1.27 -7.37
N SER A 160 11.16 -0.47 -7.75
CA SER A 160 11.29 1.00 -7.76
C SER A 160 11.55 1.56 -6.37
N ALA A 161 10.90 1.03 -5.34
CA ALA A 161 11.10 1.43 -3.95
C ALA A 161 12.52 1.14 -3.46
N ILE A 162 13.07 -0.06 -3.76
CA ILE A 162 14.44 -0.45 -3.39
C ILE A 162 15.48 0.42 -4.10
N ARG A 163 15.19 0.87 -5.31
CA ARG A 163 16.08 1.75 -6.11
C ARG A 163 16.00 3.22 -5.71
N ASP A 164 14.97 3.62 -4.96
CA ASP A 164 14.79 5.02 -4.53
C ASP A 164 15.81 5.44 -3.45
N ASP A 165 16.27 6.68 -3.49
CA ASP A 165 17.23 7.21 -2.52
C ASP A 165 16.58 7.81 -1.26
N ASN A 166 15.26 7.75 -1.16
CA ASN A 166 14.49 8.22 -0.01
C ASN A 166 13.80 7.05 0.70
N PRO A 167 13.37 7.22 1.97
CA PRO A 167 12.65 6.18 2.68
C PRO A 167 11.27 5.94 2.07
N VAL A 168 10.98 4.68 1.80
CA VAL A 168 9.71 4.22 1.23
C VAL A 168 9.00 3.30 2.21
N ILE A 169 7.76 3.61 2.50
CA ILE A 169 6.83 2.75 3.22
C ILE A 169 6.05 1.96 2.17
N PHE A 170 6.11 0.63 2.26
CA PHE A 170 5.50 -0.26 1.29
C PHE A 170 4.44 -1.13 2.00
N LEU A 171 3.18 -0.74 1.89
CA LEU A 171 2.04 -1.32 2.60
C LEU A 171 1.47 -2.50 1.80
N GLU A 172 1.46 -3.67 2.39
CA GLU A 172 0.95 -4.90 1.78
C GLU A 172 -0.36 -5.31 2.46
N GLY A 173 -1.39 -5.63 1.71
CA GLY A 173 -2.62 -6.15 2.31
C GLY A 173 -2.39 -7.58 2.81
N GLU A 174 -2.68 -7.85 4.08
CA GLU A 174 -2.37 -9.14 4.69
C GLU A 174 -3.02 -10.33 3.96
N LEU A 175 -4.26 -10.19 3.55
CA LEU A 175 -4.99 -11.25 2.84
C LEU A 175 -4.57 -11.42 1.37
N MET A 176 -3.75 -10.51 0.84
CA MET A 176 -3.38 -10.51 -0.57
C MET A 176 -2.24 -11.48 -0.89
N TYR A 177 -1.48 -11.98 0.09
CA TYR A 177 -0.28 -12.81 -0.17
C TYR A 177 -0.53 -14.06 -1.02
N ALA A 178 -1.75 -14.61 -0.98
CA ALA A 178 -2.15 -15.76 -1.79
C ALA A 178 -2.83 -15.38 -3.12
N TRP A 179 -3.14 -14.11 -3.35
CA TRP A 179 -3.78 -13.67 -4.59
C TRP A 179 -2.85 -13.88 -5.77
N LYS A 180 -3.42 -14.32 -6.87
CA LYS A 180 -2.68 -14.63 -8.10
C LYS A 180 -2.94 -13.57 -9.15
N GLY A 181 -1.92 -13.30 -9.96
CA GLY A 181 -2.03 -12.41 -11.11
C GLY A 181 -0.91 -12.64 -12.10
N GLU A 182 -1.09 -12.12 -13.30
CA GLU A 182 -0.07 -12.17 -14.34
C GLU A 182 1.06 -11.19 -14.07
N VAL A 183 2.29 -11.67 -14.22
CA VAL A 183 3.52 -10.87 -14.07
C VAL A 183 4.43 -11.14 -15.26
N PRO A 184 5.02 -10.11 -15.89
CA PRO A 184 5.99 -10.29 -16.95
C PRO A 184 7.21 -11.09 -16.48
N ASP A 185 7.71 -11.98 -17.35
CA ASP A 185 8.95 -12.71 -17.11
C ASP A 185 10.18 -11.83 -17.33
N GLN A 186 10.02 -10.76 -18.09
CA GLN A 186 11.06 -9.76 -18.34
C GLN A 186 11.19 -8.79 -17.17
N GLU A 187 12.38 -8.21 -17.00
CA GLU A 187 12.59 -7.15 -16.02
C GLU A 187 11.72 -5.92 -16.33
N TYR A 188 11.07 -5.40 -15.30
CA TYR A 188 10.32 -4.15 -15.35
C TYR A 188 10.30 -3.46 -13.99
N THR A 189 10.01 -2.19 -14.01
CA THR A 189 9.71 -1.36 -12.84
C THR A 189 8.48 -0.53 -13.14
N ILE A 190 7.80 -0.07 -12.10
CA ILE A 190 6.68 0.87 -12.21
C ILE A 190 7.11 2.16 -11.53
N PRO A 191 6.96 3.33 -12.19
CA PRO A 191 7.28 4.62 -11.57
C PRO A 191 6.43 4.87 -10.31
N ILE A 192 7.09 5.38 -9.26
CA ILE A 192 6.40 5.81 -8.05
C ILE A 192 5.67 7.12 -8.32
N GLY A 193 4.38 7.20 -7.99
CA GLY A 193 3.57 8.39 -8.21
C GLY A 193 2.67 8.32 -9.44
N GLU A 194 2.52 7.15 -10.04
CA GLU A 194 1.60 6.91 -11.16
C GLU A 194 0.45 5.99 -10.71
N ALA A 195 -0.79 6.46 -10.88
CA ALA A 195 -2.00 5.65 -10.72
C ALA A 195 -2.24 4.74 -11.94
N ASP A 196 -3.16 3.79 -11.80
CA ASP A 196 -3.57 2.91 -12.89
C ASP A 196 -5.10 2.92 -13.04
N ILE A 197 -5.58 3.04 -14.27
CA ILE A 197 -7.00 2.94 -14.60
C ILE A 197 -7.31 1.47 -14.88
N LYS A 198 -7.73 0.74 -13.86
CA LYS A 198 -8.03 -0.69 -13.96
C LYS A 198 -9.26 -0.97 -14.84
N ARG A 199 -10.24 -0.08 -14.79
CA ARG A 199 -11.44 -0.12 -15.62
C ARG A 199 -11.78 1.28 -16.11
N LYS A 200 -11.97 1.44 -17.41
CA LYS A 200 -12.49 2.69 -18.00
C LYS A 200 -14.00 2.75 -17.81
N GLY A 201 -14.51 3.94 -17.49
CA GLY A 201 -15.93 4.21 -17.32
C GLY A 201 -16.26 5.68 -17.56
N ARG A 202 -17.56 6.05 -17.46
CA ARG A 202 -18.03 7.39 -17.78
C ARG A 202 -19.09 7.94 -16.82
N ASP A 203 -19.67 7.11 -15.95
CA ASP A 203 -20.80 7.53 -15.11
C ASP A 203 -20.41 7.90 -13.69
N VAL A 204 -19.39 7.23 -13.13
CA VAL A 204 -18.85 7.48 -11.78
C VAL A 204 -17.40 7.03 -11.71
N SER A 205 -16.53 7.81 -11.05
CA SER A 205 -15.16 7.42 -10.70
C SER A 205 -15.15 6.76 -9.32
N ILE A 206 -14.58 5.55 -9.24
CA ILE A 206 -14.32 4.86 -7.96
C ILE A 206 -12.82 4.83 -7.75
N VAL A 207 -12.34 5.57 -6.76
CA VAL A 207 -10.91 5.73 -6.45
C VAL A 207 -10.57 4.87 -5.25
N THR A 208 -9.55 4.04 -5.38
CA THR A 208 -9.14 3.11 -4.32
C THR A 208 -7.66 2.77 -4.37
N PHE A 209 -7.19 1.95 -3.45
CA PHE A 209 -5.82 1.43 -3.40
C PHE A 209 -5.77 0.14 -2.56
N SER A 210 -4.71 -0.66 -2.74
CA SER A 210 -4.46 -1.87 -1.96
C SER A 210 -5.61 -2.90 -2.02
N LYS A 211 -5.86 -3.63 -0.94
CA LYS A 211 -6.84 -4.72 -0.84
C LYS A 211 -8.26 -4.36 -1.32
N PRO A 212 -8.81 -3.17 -1.01
CA PRO A 212 -10.13 -2.77 -1.49
C PRO A 212 -10.31 -2.79 -3.01
N LEU A 213 -9.23 -2.73 -3.81
CA LEU A 213 -9.36 -2.77 -5.27
C LEU A 213 -10.20 -3.95 -5.74
N LYS A 214 -10.04 -5.13 -5.15
CA LYS A 214 -10.77 -6.34 -5.57
C LYS A 214 -12.27 -6.19 -5.42
N ILE A 215 -12.75 -5.70 -4.27
CA ILE A 215 -14.18 -5.50 -4.06
C ILE A 215 -14.72 -4.31 -4.87
N VAL A 216 -13.88 -3.34 -5.23
CA VAL A 216 -14.24 -2.24 -6.13
C VAL A 216 -14.43 -2.75 -7.56
N GLU A 217 -13.56 -3.64 -8.05
CA GLU A 217 -13.73 -4.27 -9.37
C GLU A 217 -15.01 -5.11 -9.40
N GLU A 218 -15.28 -5.92 -8.37
CA GLU A 218 -16.52 -6.69 -8.23
C GLU A 218 -17.75 -5.76 -8.21
N ALA A 219 -17.72 -4.65 -7.47
CA ALA A 219 -18.79 -3.66 -7.43
C ALA A 219 -19.01 -2.98 -8.80
N ALA A 220 -17.92 -2.68 -9.53
CA ALA A 220 -18.01 -2.11 -10.87
C ALA A 220 -18.63 -3.09 -11.89
N GLU A 221 -18.37 -4.39 -11.74
CA GLU A 221 -19.03 -5.42 -12.57
C GLU A 221 -20.53 -5.53 -12.27
N GLU A 222 -20.92 -5.49 -10.99
CA GLU A 222 -22.34 -5.51 -10.60
C GLU A 222 -23.07 -4.23 -11.06
N LEU A 223 -22.45 -3.05 -10.90
CA LEU A 223 -22.99 -1.79 -11.42
C LEU A 223 -23.17 -1.83 -12.93
N ALA A 224 -22.26 -2.45 -13.68
CA ALA A 224 -22.38 -2.59 -15.14
C ALA A 224 -23.61 -3.42 -15.55
N LYS A 225 -24.01 -4.43 -14.77
CA LYS A 225 -25.24 -5.20 -15.02
C LYS A 225 -26.49 -4.36 -14.85
N GLU A 226 -26.40 -3.30 -14.06
CA GLU A 226 -27.48 -2.33 -13.88
C GLU A 226 -27.39 -1.13 -14.85
N GLY A 227 -26.44 -1.16 -15.79
CA GLY A 227 -26.27 -0.13 -16.83
C GLY A 227 -25.42 1.07 -16.36
N ILE A 228 -24.71 0.97 -15.24
CA ILE A 228 -23.84 2.02 -14.69
C ILE A 228 -22.39 1.71 -15.06
N ASP A 229 -21.73 2.61 -15.77
CA ASP A 229 -20.36 2.44 -16.29
C ASP A 229 -19.34 3.12 -15.36
N ALA A 230 -18.89 2.39 -14.34
CA ALA A 230 -17.92 2.89 -13.36
C ALA A 230 -16.48 2.86 -13.87
N GLU A 231 -15.73 3.96 -13.71
CA GLU A 231 -14.27 4.00 -13.86
C GLU A 231 -13.59 3.64 -12.55
N VAL A 232 -12.62 2.73 -12.59
CA VAL A 232 -11.86 2.30 -11.41
C VAL A 232 -10.45 2.82 -11.50
N VAL A 233 -10.06 3.65 -10.52
CA VAL A 233 -8.74 4.26 -10.39
C VAL A 233 -8.02 3.62 -9.21
N ASP A 234 -6.97 2.85 -9.48
CA ASP A 234 -6.06 2.31 -8.47
C ASP A 234 -4.89 3.29 -8.26
N LEU A 235 -4.80 3.86 -7.08
CA LEU A 235 -3.78 4.85 -6.76
C LEU A 235 -2.38 4.26 -6.70
N ARG A 236 -2.19 3.03 -6.26
CA ARG A 236 -0.91 2.32 -6.09
C ARG A 236 0.13 3.07 -5.25
N SER A 237 0.38 4.34 -5.59
CA SER A 237 1.26 5.27 -4.86
C SER A 237 0.43 6.32 -4.17
N LEU A 238 0.56 6.39 -2.85
CA LEU A 238 -0.20 7.32 -2.02
C LEU A 238 0.59 8.61 -1.77
N LYS A 239 1.93 8.51 -1.82
CA LYS A 239 2.82 9.67 -1.70
C LYS A 239 4.15 9.40 -2.44
N PRO A 240 4.46 10.13 -3.51
CA PRO A 240 3.62 11.15 -4.14
C PRO A 240 2.33 10.58 -4.72
N LEU A 241 1.27 11.37 -4.73
CA LEU A 241 -0.04 11.01 -5.29
C LEU A 241 -0.15 11.47 -6.74
N ASP A 242 -0.72 10.64 -7.61
CA ASP A 242 -1.10 11.01 -8.96
C ASP A 242 -2.44 11.76 -8.98
N GLU A 243 -2.40 13.01 -8.54
CA GLU A 243 -3.57 13.88 -8.52
C GLU A 243 -4.17 14.10 -9.92
N LYS A 244 -3.31 14.12 -10.95
CA LYS A 244 -3.75 14.36 -12.34
C LYS A 244 -4.69 13.25 -12.82
N SER A 245 -4.36 11.99 -12.56
CA SER A 245 -5.20 10.86 -12.94
C SER A 245 -6.55 10.90 -12.23
N ILE A 246 -6.57 11.24 -10.95
CA ILE A 246 -7.81 11.41 -10.17
C ILE A 246 -8.68 12.51 -10.79
N TYR A 247 -8.12 13.71 -10.98
CA TYR A 247 -8.88 14.86 -11.50
C TYR A 247 -9.38 14.63 -12.92
N SER A 248 -8.57 13.98 -13.77
CA SER A 248 -8.98 13.66 -15.14
C SER A 248 -10.13 12.63 -15.18
N SER A 249 -10.14 11.68 -14.26
CA SER A 249 -11.24 10.73 -14.10
C SER A 249 -12.52 11.43 -13.65
N VAL A 250 -12.43 12.26 -12.60
CA VAL A 250 -13.59 12.98 -12.05
C VAL A 250 -14.17 13.98 -13.04
N ALA A 251 -13.34 14.76 -13.76
CA ALA A 251 -13.80 15.69 -14.79
C ALA A 251 -14.56 15.01 -15.93
N LYS A 252 -14.29 13.72 -16.18
CA LYS A 252 -14.99 12.91 -17.19
C LYS A 252 -16.32 12.36 -16.68
N THR A 253 -16.37 11.91 -15.43
CA THR A 253 -17.51 11.19 -14.86
C THR A 253 -18.45 12.08 -14.03
N ASN A 254 -17.98 13.23 -13.60
CA ASN A 254 -18.66 14.23 -12.77
C ASN A 254 -19.12 13.70 -11.39
N ARG A 255 -18.69 12.50 -10.98
CA ARG A 255 -19.09 11.84 -9.73
C ARG A 255 -17.92 11.03 -9.20
N CYS A 256 -17.77 11.02 -7.87
CA CYS A 256 -16.66 10.33 -7.24
C CYS A 256 -17.10 9.58 -5.99
N VAL A 257 -16.64 8.34 -5.89
CA VAL A 257 -16.66 7.52 -4.68
C VAL A 257 -15.21 7.17 -4.34
N VAL A 258 -14.80 7.37 -3.09
CA VAL A 258 -13.49 6.96 -2.60
C VAL A 258 -13.68 5.76 -1.69
N VAL A 259 -12.87 4.71 -1.88
CA VAL A 259 -12.93 3.49 -1.06
C VAL A 259 -11.61 3.28 -0.36
N ASP A 260 -11.63 3.23 0.98
CA ASP A 260 -10.47 3.06 1.86
C ASP A 260 -10.83 2.13 3.02
N GLU A 261 -10.04 1.10 3.30
CA GLU A 261 -10.29 0.17 4.40
C GLU A 261 -9.94 0.74 5.79
N SER A 262 -9.39 1.96 5.86
CA SER A 262 -9.10 2.65 7.13
C SER A 262 -10.38 3.15 7.81
N TRP A 263 -10.25 3.56 9.08
CA TRP A 263 -11.31 4.33 9.75
C TRP A 263 -11.53 5.67 9.07
N PRO A 264 -12.75 6.25 9.11
CA PRO A 264 -13.07 7.44 8.31
C PRO A 264 -12.33 8.70 8.76
N VAL A 265 -12.05 8.84 10.06
CA VAL A 265 -11.46 10.06 10.62
C VAL A 265 -9.99 10.20 10.20
N ASN A 266 -9.68 11.27 9.47
CA ASN A 266 -8.33 11.56 8.95
C ASN A 266 -7.71 10.43 8.13
N SER A 267 -8.52 9.58 7.51
CA SER A 267 -8.03 8.55 6.61
C SER A 267 -7.40 9.14 5.34
N PHE A 268 -6.60 8.35 4.64
CA PHE A 268 -6.09 8.78 3.35
C PHE A 268 -7.23 8.97 2.33
N GLY A 269 -8.27 8.12 2.40
CA GLY A 269 -9.49 8.29 1.60
C GLY A 269 -10.20 9.61 1.87
N SER A 270 -10.28 10.06 3.12
CA SER A 270 -10.87 11.37 3.46
C SER A 270 -10.04 12.53 2.89
N TYR A 271 -8.72 12.40 2.85
CA TYR A 271 -7.83 13.36 2.19
C TYR A 271 -8.06 13.41 0.67
N VAL A 272 -8.19 12.25 0.02
CA VAL A 272 -8.52 12.18 -1.42
C VAL A 272 -9.88 12.81 -1.70
N ALA A 273 -10.90 12.51 -0.89
CA ALA A 273 -12.22 13.11 -1.02
C ALA A 273 -12.19 14.64 -0.88
N TRP A 274 -11.38 15.15 0.06
CA TRP A 274 -11.14 16.60 0.20
C TRP A 274 -10.43 17.19 -1.02
N LEU A 275 -9.39 16.53 -1.56
CA LEU A 275 -8.68 16.98 -2.77
C LEU A 275 -9.62 17.10 -3.96
N VAL A 276 -10.44 16.07 -4.20
CA VAL A 276 -11.45 16.06 -5.27
C VAL A 276 -12.45 17.18 -5.07
N SER A 277 -13.04 17.29 -3.87
CA SER A 277 -14.01 18.34 -3.55
C SER A 277 -13.45 19.75 -3.74
N LYS A 278 -12.16 19.96 -3.47
CA LYS A 278 -11.48 21.25 -3.63
C LYS A 278 -11.14 21.57 -5.08
N ASN A 279 -10.58 20.59 -5.81
CA ASN A 279 -9.94 20.86 -7.11
C ASN A 279 -10.85 20.50 -8.30
N CYS A 280 -11.90 19.71 -8.08
CA CYS A 280 -12.90 19.34 -9.09
C CYS A 280 -14.30 19.88 -8.76
N PHE A 281 -14.40 20.93 -7.92
CA PHE A 281 -15.70 21.46 -7.45
C PHE A 281 -16.65 21.79 -8.59
N ASP A 282 -16.15 22.42 -9.64
CA ASP A 282 -16.96 22.85 -10.80
C ASP A 282 -17.31 21.67 -11.74
N ASP A 283 -16.64 20.52 -11.58
CA ASP A 283 -16.90 19.30 -12.36
C ASP A 283 -17.88 18.35 -11.66
N LEU A 284 -18.13 18.53 -10.33
CA LEU A 284 -18.91 17.59 -9.53
C LEU A 284 -20.42 17.86 -9.62
N ASP A 285 -21.20 16.82 -9.99
CA ASP A 285 -22.66 16.83 -9.95
C ASP A 285 -23.23 16.41 -8.57
N ALA A 286 -22.40 15.80 -7.70
CA ALA A 286 -22.77 15.34 -6.37
C ALA A 286 -21.62 15.47 -5.38
N PRO A 287 -21.87 15.53 -4.07
CA PRO A 287 -20.81 15.41 -3.07
C PRO A 287 -20.02 14.11 -3.24
N VAL A 288 -18.70 14.16 -2.96
CA VAL A 288 -17.86 12.95 -2.96
C VAL A 288 -18.29 12.04 -1.80
N GLU A 289 -18.56 10.77 -2.09
CA GLU A 289 -18.86 9.76 -1.06
C GLU A 289 -17.58 9.01 -0.68
N LEU A 290 -17.42 8.75 0.62
CA LEU A 290 -16.36 7.91 1.18
C LEU A 290 -16.96 6.61 1.72
N VAL A 291 -16.49 5.49 1.21
CA VAL A 291 -16.77 4.15 1.75
C VAL A 291 -15.54 3.69 2.52
N SER A 292 -15.67 3.59 3.83
CA SER A 292 -14.57 3.22 4.73
C SER A 292 -15.02 2.16 5.75
N SER A 293 -14.10 1.66 6.57
CA SER A 293 -14.48 0.88 7.74
C SER A 293 -15.25 1.73 8.74
N GLU A 294 -16.10 1.08 9.54
CA GLU A 294 -16.79 1.74 10.64
C GLU A 294 -15.78 2.24 11.70
N ASP A 295 -16.09 3.33 12.38
CA ASP A 295 -15.22 3.93 13.41
C ASP A 295 -15.28 3.13 14.73
N VAL A 296 -14.86 1.87 14.65
CA VAL A 296 -14.80 0.92 15.78
C VAL A 296 -13.54 0.08 15.68
N PRO A 297 -12.97 -0.40 16.80
CA PRO A 297 -11.92 -1.40 16.78
C PRO A 297 -12.39 -2.68 16.08
N MET A 298 -11.50 -3.33 15.31
CA MET A 298 -11.85 -4.54 14.56
C MET A 298 -12.36 -5.64 15.48
N PRO A 299 -13.59 -6.14 15.28
CA PRO A 299 -14.12 -7.25 16.05
C PRO A 299 -13.40 -8.57 15.78
N TYR A 300 -13.42 -9.50 16.74
CA TYR A 300 -12.91 -10.86 16.54
C TYR A 300 -13.91 -11.78 15.81
N ASN A 301 -15.22 -11.53 16.02
CA ASN A 301 -16.25 -12.32 15.36
C ASN A 301 -16.29 -12.01 13.86
N HIS A 302 -16.19 -13.03 13.02
CA HIS A 302 -16.08 -12.90 11.57
C HIS A 302 -17.25 -12.14 10.93
N SER A 303 -18.49 -12.40 11.36
CA SER A 303 -19.64 -11.70 10.81
C SER A 303 -19.62 -10.19 11.13
N LEU A 304 -19.13 -9.84 12.34
CA LEU A 304 -18.95 -8.44 12.72
C LEU A 304 -17.74 -7.82 12.02
N GLU A 305 -16.65 -8.56 11.86
CA GLU A 305 -15.48 -8.14 11.10
C GLU A 305 -15.83 -7.76 9.67
N LEU A 306 -16.64 -8.58 8.98
CA LEU A 306 -17.13 -8.26 7.63
C LEU A 306 -18.09 -7.06 7.63
N ALA A 307 -18.97 -6.96 8.64
CA ALA A 307 -19.96 -5.87 8.70
C ALA A 307 -19.34 -4.48 8.86
N VAL A 308 -18.16 -4.39 9.52
CA VAL A 308 -17.49 -3.10 9.76
C VAL A 308 -16.57 -2.67 8.62
N GLN A 309 -16.27 -3.53 7.65
CA GLN A 309 -15.41 -3.23 6.52
C GLN A 309 -16.20 -2.70 5.30
N PRO A 310 -15.52 -2.06 4.32
CA PRO A 310 -16.09 -1.83 3.00
C PRO A 310 -16.58 -3.13 2.36
N SER A 311 -17.69 -3.07 1.63
CA SER A 311 -18.25 -4.20 0.90
C SER A 311 -18.75 -3.79 -0.47
N VAL A 312 -19.00 -4.76 -1.35
CA VAL A 312 -19.58 -4.53 -2.69
C VAL A 312 -20.89 -3.77 -2.59
N GLU A 313 -21.77 -4.15 -1.64
CA GLU A 313 -23.08 -3.51 -1.44
C GLU A 313 -22.93 -2.05 -0.99
N LYS A 314 -21.99 -1.76 -0.05
CA LYS A 314 -21.73 -0.39 0.42
C LYS A 314 -21.18 0.48 -0.73
N ILE A 315 -20.32 -0.07 -1.59
CA ILE A 315 -19.76 0.64 -2.75
C ILE A 315 -20.84 0.92 -3.78
N MET A 316 -21.67 -0.07 -4.12
CA MET A 316 -22.79 0.11 -5.05
C MET A 316 -23.79 1.14 -4.54
N ALA A 317 -24.13 1.10 -3.24
CA ALA A 317 -25.01 2.08 -2.62
C ALA A 317 -24.44 3.51 -2.71
N ALA A 318 -23.14 3.69 -2.46
CA ALA A 318 -22.46 4.98 -2.59
C ALA A 318 -22.45 5.46 -4.06
N ALA A 319 -22.19 4.57 -5.02
CA ALA A 319 -22.23 4.90 -6.45
C ALA A 319 -23.62 5.32 -6.89
N LYS A 320 -24.67 4.61 -6.50
CA LYS A 320 -26.06 4.97 -6.77
C LYS A 320 -26.46 6.31 -6.11
N LYS A 321 -26.00 6.54 -4.89
CA LYS A 321 -26.26 7.79 -4.16
C LYS A 321 -25.72 9.02 -4.89
N VAL A 322 -24.48 8.96 -5.42
CA VAL A 322 -23.91 10.08 -6.20
C VAL A 322 -24.52 10.21 -7.60
N LEU A 323 -25.23 9.17 -8.08
CA LEU A 323 -25.99 9.17 -9.33
C LEU A 323 -27.46 9.59 -9.13
N TYR A 324 -27.92 9.77 -7.88
CA TYR A 324 -29.30 10.09 -7.51
C TYR A 324 -30.33 9.04 -7.97
N ILE A 325 -29.98 7.75 -7.90
CA ILE A 325 -30.84 6.61 -8.27
C ILE A 325 -30.88 5.53 -7.18
#